data_61a478c83b574e1ac9a61ab69bea6e33
#
_entry.id   61a478c83b574e1ac9a61ab69bea6e33
#
_cell.length_a   1.000
_cell.length_b   1.000
_cell.length_c   1.000
_cell.angle_alpha   90.00
_cell.angle_beta   90.00
_cell.angle_gamma   90.00
#
_symmetry.space_group_name_H-M   'P 1'
#
loop_
_entity.id
_entity.type
_entity.pdbx_description
1 polymer ?
#
loop_
_entity_poly.entity_id
_entity_poly.type
_entity_poly.pdbx_seq_one_letter_code
_entity_poly.pdbx_strand_id
1 'polypeptide(L)'
;YESGVLHLVSPSNNGFSEPMEKGRKFSVFALESCMKVNVTGGKWELAGKQLQMSTKGLSNEGLGDPVRVTSDGVVAVYVERLR
;
A
#
# COMPACT_ATOMS: atom_id res chain seq x y z
N TYR A 1 -6.69 -11.58 -8.45
CA TYR A 1 -5.58 -11.80 -9.39
C TYR A 1 -4.87 -13.09 -9.10
N GLU A 2 -4.39 -13.73 -10.15
CA GLU A 2 -3.68 -14.99 -10.02
C GLU A 2 -2.33 -14.85 -9.33
N SER A 3 -1.69 -13.70 -9.46
CA SER A 3 -0.31 -13.49 -9.02
C SER A 3 -0.18 -12.63 -7.78
N GLY A 4 -1.28 -12.29 -7.12
CA GLY A 4 -1.20 -11.45 -5.94
C GLY A 4 -2.51 -11.33 -5.20
N VAL A 5 -2.50 -10.55 -4.13
CA VAL A 5 -3.66 -10.32 -3.26
C VAL A 5 -3.89 -8.81 -3.16
N LEU A 6 -5.15 -8.42 -3.28
CA LEU A 6 -5.55 -7.03 -3.15
C LEU A 6 -6.22 -6.80 -1.79
N HIS A 7 -5.74 -5.79 -1.08
CA HIS A 7 -6.30 -5.39 0.21
C HIS A 7 -6.87 -3.99 0.10
N LEU A 8 -8.05 -3.77 0.67
CA LEU A 8 -8.65 -2.44 0.73
C LEU A 8 -8.33 -1.81 2.08
N VAL A 9 -7.90 -0.56 2.02
CA VAL A 9 -7.59 0.25 3.20
C VAL A 9 -8.52 1.44 3.21
N SER A 10 -9.15 1.69 4.35
CA SER A 10 -10.03 2.85 4.53
C SER A 10 -9.87 3.37 5.95
N PRO A 11 -10.32 4.61 6.22
CA PRO A 11 -10.26 5.15 7.58
C PRO A 11 -10.99 4.31 8.61
N SER A 12 -11.99 3.53 8.18
CA SER A 12 -12.82 2.74 9.09
C SER A 12 -12.23 1.37 9.44
N ASN A 13 -11.22 0.89 8.74
CA ASN A 13 -10.67 -0.46 8.98
C ASN A 13 -9.25 -0.47 9.56
N ASN A 14 -8.80 0.66 10.10
CA ASN A 14 -7.49 0.81 10.77
C ASN A 14 -6.27 0.59 9.86
N GLY A 15 -6.48 0.63 8.55
CA GLY A 15 -5.39 0.55 7.60
C GLY A 15 -4.92 -0.89 7.31
N PHE A 16 -3.76 -0.97 6.72
CA PHE A 16 -3.13 -2.22 6.32
C PHE A 16 -1.85 -2.40 7.14
N SER A 17 -1.63 -3.59 7.67
CA SER A 17 -0.40 -3.91 8.37
C SER A 17 -0.12 -5.39 8.19
N GLU A 18 0.94 -5.70 7.44
CA GLU A 18 1.32 -7.08 7.14
C GLU A 18 2.83 -7.23 7.15
N PRO A 19 3.34 -8.38 7.60
CA PRO A 19 4.75 -8.70 7.41
C PRO A 19 5.04 -8.78 5.92
N MET A 20 6.15 -8.19 5.51
CA MET A 20 6.53 -8.15 4.10
C MET A 20 7.95 -8.65 3.97
N GLU A 21 8.14 -9.71 3.18
CA GLU A 21 9.46 -10.27 2.96
C GLU A 21 10.32 -9.30 2.15
N LYS A 22 11.62 -9.36 2.38
CA LYS A 22 12.57 -8.55 1.64
C LYS A 22 12.48 -8.87 0.15
N GLY A 23 12.34 -7.85 -0.67
CA GLY A 23 12.24 -7.99 -2.12
C GLY A 23 10.84 -8.27 -2.64
N ARG A 24 9.86 -8.46 -1.76
CA ARG A 24 8.49 -8.68 -2.18
C ARG A 24 7.90 -7.37 -2.68
N LYS A 25 7.32 -7.40 -3.86
CA LYS A 25 6.78 -6.19 -4.48
C LYS A 25 5.33 -5.99 -4.12
N PHE A 26 4.98 -4.74 -3.91
CA PHE A 26 3.59 -4.34 -3.67
C PHE A 26 3.35 -2.96 -4.29
N SER A 27 2.09 -2.65 -4.49
CA SER A 27 1.70 -1.36 -5.07
C SER A 27 0.55 -0.78 -4.27
N VAL A 28 0.50 0.55 -4.20
CA VAL A 28 -0.57 1.27 -3.50
C VAL A 28 -1.31 2.12 -4.54
N PHE A 29 -2.63 1.93 -4.61
CA PHE A 29 -3.49 2.66 -5.54
C PHE A 29 -4.52 3.46 -4.76
N ALA A 30 -4.67 4.73 -5.08
CA ALA A 30 -5.75 5.53 -4.52
C ALA A 30 -7.02 5.28 -5.32
N LEU A 31 -8.09 4.86 -4.67
CA LEU A 31 -9.39 4.64 -5.29
C LEU A 31 -10.27 5.90 -5.24
N GLU A 32 -9.83 6.90 -4.52
CA GLU A 32 -10.38 8.24 -4.47
C GLU A 32 -9.26 9.20 -4.11
N SER A 33 -9.49 10.49 -4.23
CA SER A 33 -8.47 11.46 -3.83
C SER A 33 -8.24 11.39 -2.33
N CYS A 34 -7.00 11.10 -1.94
CA CYS A 34 -6.60 11.00 -0.54
C CYS A 34 -5.62 12.11 -0.21
N MET A 35 -5.84 12.81 0.90
CA MET A 35 -5.01 13.93 1.28
C MET A 35 -3.81 13.51 2.12
N LYS A 36 -3.95 12.43 2.88
CA LYS A 36 -2.89 11.97 3.77
C LYS A 36 -2.77 10.46 3.66
N VAL A 37 -1.77 10.01 2.91
CA VAL A 37 -1.46 8.59 2.79
C VAL A 37 -0.11 8.35 3.43
N ASN A 38 -0.03 7.36 4.30
CA ASN A 38 1.21 6.97 4.96
C ASN A 38 1.55 5.55 4.58
N VAL A 39 2.78 5.33 4.13
CA VAL A 39 3.32 4.01 3.84
C VAL A 39 4.65 3.90 4.55
N THR A 40 4.79 2.92 5.42
CA THR A 40 6.04 2.68 6.15
C THR A 40 6.45 1.22 6.03
N GLY A 41 7.74 0.96 6.20
CA GLY A 41 8.29 -0.40 6.14
C GLY A 41 8.67 -0.86 4.75
N GLY A 42 8.42 -0.09 3.73
CA GLY A 42 8.82 -0.37 2.36
C GLY A 42 10.06 0.44 1.96
N LYS A 43 10.57 0.14 0.78
CA LYS A 43 11.74 0.81 0.25
C LYS A 43 11.50 2.30 0.02
N TRP A 44 10.29 2.64 -0.41
CA TRP A 44 9.88 4.04 -0.59
C TRP A 44 8.73 4.32 0.37
N GLU A 45 8.96 5.23 1.28
CA GLU A 45 7.96 5.58 2.29
C GLU A 45 7.22 6.87 1.93
N LEU A 46 5.96 6.94 2.34
CA LEU A 46 5.15 8.14 2.24
C LEU A 46 4.76 8.59 3.64
N ALA A 47 4.88 9.88 3.90
CA ALA A 47 4.50 10.46 5.18
C ALA A 47 3.49 11.59 4.94
N GLY A 48 2.22 11.27 5.08
CA GLY A 48 1.14 12.23 4.92
C GLY A 48 1.05 12.83 3.51
N LYS A 49 1.30 12.02 2.48
CA LYS A 49 1.30 12.50 1.10
C LYS A 49 -0.08 12.43 0.49
N GLN A 50 -0.35 13.38 -0.38
CA GLN A 50 -1.57 13.38 -1.17
C GLN A 50 -1.44 12.41 -2.33
N LEU A 51 -2.46 11.57 -2.51
CA LEU A 51 -2.58 10.70 -3.69
C LEU A 51 -3.90 10.97 -4.37
N GLN A 52 -3.85 11.18 -5.67
CA GLN A 52 -5.06 11.30 -6.48
C GLN A 52 -5.45 9.94 -7.03
N MET A 53 -6.74 9.76 -7.28
CA MET A 53 -7.22 8.54 -7.91
C MET A 53 -6.47 8.31 -9.22
N SER A 54 -5.93 7.10 -9.39
CA SER A 54 -5.12 6.78 -10.55
C SER A 54 -5.12 5.28 -10.78
N THR A 55 -5.06 4.88 -12.05
CA THR A 55 -4.85 3.49 -12.41
C THR A 55 -3.39 3.09 -12.29
N LYS A 56 -2.50 4.06 -12.11
CA LYS A 56 -1.09 3.81 -11.87
C LYS A 56 -0.85 3.79 -10.37
N GLY A 57 -0.46 2.66 -9.84
CA GLY A 57 -0.10 2.56 -8.45
C GLY A 57 1.32 3.05 -8.20
N LEU A 58 1.62 3.29 -6.93
CA LEU A 58 2.98 3.53 -6.49
C LEU A 58 3.61 2.18 -6.19
N SER A 59 4.57 1.78 -7.01
CA SER A 59 5.30 0.54 -6.81
C SER A 59 6.22 0.65 -5.61
N ASN A 60 6.32 -0.42 -4.84
CA ASN A 60 7.15 -0.45 -3.65
C ASN A 60 7.73 -1.86 -3.47
N GLU A 61 8.60 -2.00 -2.50
CA GLU A 61 9.30 -3.26 -2.27
C GLU A 61 9.51 -3.44 -0.78
N GLY A 62 9.30 -4.66 -0.29
CA GLY A 62 9.50 -4.99 1.10
C GLY A 62 10.97 -5.00 1.48
N LEU A 63 11.25 -4.65 2.74
CA LEU A 63 12.61 -4.64 3.28
C LEU A 63 12.82 -5.72 4.35
N GLY A 64 11.83 -6.58 4.56
CA GLY A 64 11.86 -7.57 5.62
C GLY A 64 11.15 -7.12 6.89
N ASP A 65 10.70 -5.89 6.93
CA ASP A 65 9.94 -5.34 8.05
C ASP A 65 8.45 -5.30 7.72
N PRO A 66 7.56 -5.25 8.73
CA PRO A 66 6.15 -5.08 8.46
C PRO A 66 5.87 -3.79 7.70
N VAL A 67 5.00 -3.88 6.70
CA VAL A 67 4.55 -2.72 5.92
C VAL A 67 3.23 -2.25 6.49
N ARG A 68 3.12 -0.95 6.72
CA ARG A 68 1.88 -0.32 7.19
C ARG A 68 1.43 0.73 6.20
N VAL A 69 0.15 0.71 5.90
CA VAL A 69 -0.48 1.71 5.02
C VAL A 69 -1.70 2.25 5.73
N THR A 70 -1.76 3.57 5.89
CA THR A 70 -2.93 4.25 6.41
C THR A 70 -3.30 5.39 5.48
N SER A 71 -4.57 5.77 5.46
CA SER A 71 -5.06 6.80 4.58
C SER A 71 -6.33 7.43 5.13
N ASP A 72 -6.59 8.68 4.77
CA ASP A 72 -7.85 9.37 5.06
C ASP A 72 -8.91 9.12 4.00
N GLY A 73 -8.63 8.29 3.01
CA GLY A 73 -9.57 7.87 1.98
C GLY A 73 -9.34 6.41 1.65
N VAL A 74 -10.00 5.92 0.60
CA VAL A 74 -9.91 4.50 0.22
C VAL A 74 -8.73 4.29 -0.70
N VAL A 75 -7.84 3.38 -0.31
CA VAL A 75 -6.73 2.94 -1.15
C VAL A 75 -6.73 1.41 -1.22
N ALA A 76 -6.14 0.89 -2.27
CA ALA A 76 -5.94 -0.55 -2.43
C ALA A 76 -4.44 -0.85 -2.37
N VAL A 77 -4.08 -1.90 -1.67
CA VAL A 77 -2.71 -2.38 -1.61
C VAL A 77 -2.67 -3.72 -2.32
N TYR A 78 -1.93 -3.79 -3.41
CA TYR A 78 -1.75 -5.02 -4.16
C TYR A 78 -0.39 -5.61 -3.81
N VAL A 79 -0.41 -6.82 -3.26
CA VAL A 79 0.81 -7.52 -2.86
C VAL A 79 1.05 -8.66 -3.83
N GLU A 80 2.18 -8.66 -4.51
CA GLU A 80 2.53 -9.73 -5.43
C GLU A 80 2.80 -11.02 -4.66
N ARG A 81 2.37 -12.12 -5.22
CA ARG A 81 2.63 -13.44 -4.65
C ARG A 81 4.09 -13.80 -4.85
N LEU A 82 4.72 -14.31 -3.81
CA LEU A 82 6.06 -14.87 -3.94
C LEU A 82 6.00 -16.19 -4.70
N ARG A 83 7.01 -16.42 -5.49
CA ARG A 83 7.19 -17.66 -6.21
C ARG A 83 8.32 -18.49 -5.63
#